data_b7ebf801c64f705043f8355ef1b228bc
#
_entry.id   b7ebf801c64f705043f8355ef1b228bc
#
_cell.length_a   1.000
_cell.length_b   1.000
_cell.length_c   1.000
_cell.angle_alpha   90.00
_cell.angle_beta   90.00
_cell.angle_gamma   90.00
#
_symmetry.space_group_name_H-M   'P 1'
#
loop_
_entity.id
_entity.type
_entity.pdbx_description
1 polymer ?
#
loop_
_entity_poly.entity_id
_entity_poly.type
_entity_poly.pdbx_seq_one_letter_code
_entity_poly.pdbx_strand_id
1 'polypeptide(L)'
;MSAYRFEDKTPRIHPQAFIAPGAYVVGEVEVGEGASIWFAAVVRGDLERVVIGPGSNVQDGAVLHADPGFPCLIGPSVTVGHRAIVHGAVVEEGALIGMGAIVLNGARIGKNAVVGAGTVVTAGMEVPEGMLALGVPARVVRPAPPPGNATRYRALAERYAKGLSPMALPRRYRLTLRGQDALNPFSELHLRLKREKGVLETLRRAAQGFPLEEEEARPLLLEGLIAPE
;
A
#
# COMPACT_ATOMS: atom_id res chain seq x y z
N MET A 1 6.46 -0.89 -9.12
CA MET A 1 5.20 -0.21 -9.48
C MET A 1 4.21 -1.27 -9.91
N SER A 2 3.02 -1.30 -9.33
CA SER A 2 2.00 -2.31 -9.65
C SER A 2 0.85 -1.66 -10.43
N ALA A 3 1.14 -1.23 -11.66
CA ALA A 3 0.15 -0.71 -12.59
C ALA A 3 -0.13 -1.77 -13.67
N TYR A 4 -1.41 -2.03 -13.91
CA TYR A 4 -1.85 -3.10 -14.80
C TYR A 4 -2.87 -2.59 -15.82
N ARG A 5 -2.65 -2.94 -17.07
CA ARG A 5 -3.69 -2.86 -18.10
C ARG A 5 -4.74 -3.95 -17.84
N PHE A 6 -5.99 -3.60 -18.05
CA PHE A 6 -7.10 -4.54 -18.07
C PHE A 6 -7.85 -4.39 -19.40
N GLU A 7 -7.88 -5.44 -20.22
CA GLU A 7 -8.39 -5.41 -21.60
C GLU A 7 -7.72 -4.27 -22.42
N ASP A 8 -8.50 -3.32 -22.92
CA ASP A 8 -8.04 -2.15 -23.66
C ASP A 8 -7.76 -0.93 -22.75
N LYS A 9 -8.11 -1.00 -21.47
CA LYS A 9 -7.97 0.09 -20.49
C LYS A 9 -6.58 0.10 -19.85
N THR A 10 -5.86 1.19 -20.01
CA THR A 10 -4.48 1.33 -19.50
C THR A 10 -4.38 2.54 -18.59
N PRO A 11 -3.80 2.42 -17.37
CA PRO A 11 -3.60 3.55 -16.48
C PRO A 11 -2.71 4.62 -17.08
N ARG A 12 -3.12 5.88 -16.94
CA ARG A 12 -2.32 7.09 -17.27
C ARG A 12 -1.83 7.71 -15.97
N ILE A 13 -0.55 7.56 -15.68
CA ILE A 13 0.07 8.01 -14.44
C ILE A 13 1.05 9.14 -14.78
N HIS A 14 0.86 10.30 -14.16
CA HIS A 14 1.78 11.43 -14.37
C HIS A 14 3.18 11.08 -13.82
N PRO A 15 4.28 11.47 -14.52
CA PRO A 15 5.65 11.13 -14.10
C PRO A 15 6.03 11.59 -12.68
N GLN A 16 5.42 12.66 -12.21
CA GLN A 16 5.63 13.18 -10.85
C GLN A 16 4.68 12.59 -9.79
N ALA A 17 3.81 11.66 -10.16
CA ALA A 17 2.99 10.95 -9.19
C ALA A 17 3.82 9.88 -8.44
N PHE A 18 3.54 9.71 -7.16
CA PHE A 18 4.15 8.67 -6.33
C PHE A 18 3.22 7.48 -6.17
N ILE A 19 3.69 6.30 -6.58
CA ILE A 19 2.98 5.03 -6.36
C ILE A 19 3.85 4.17 -5.45
N ALA A 20 3.40 3.97 -4.22
CA ALA A 20 4.12 3.16 -3.22
C ALA A 20 4.21 1.68 -3.65
N PRO A 21 5.26 0.95 -3.23
CA PRO A 21 5.31 -0.50 -3.37
C PRO A 21 4.07 -1.16 -2.75
N GLY A 22 3.49 -2.16 -3.45
CA GLY A 22 2.28 -2.85 -3.00
C GLY A 22 0.96 -2.07 -3.16
N ALA A 23 0.99 -0.86 -3.74
CA ALA A 23 -0.22 -0.23 -4.25
C ALA A 23 -0.55 -0.76 -5.65
N TYR A 24 -1.83 -0.90 -5.97
CA TYR A 24 -2.31 -1.42 -7.26
C TYR A 24 -3.13 -0.36 -8.00
N VAL A 25 -2.80 -0.14 -9.28
CA VAL A 25 -3.52 0.76 -10.19
C VAL A 25 -3.89 -0.04 -11.43
N VAL A 26 -5.18 -0.23 -11.68
CA VAL A 26 -5.67 -1.19 -12.69
C VAL A 26 -6.72 -0.55 -13.60
N GLY A 27 -6.59 -0.74 -14.91
CA GLY A 27 -7.62 -0.36 -15.89
C GLY A 27 -7.64 1.13 -16.23
N GLU A 28 -8.83 1.70 -16.48
CA GLU A 28 -9.02 3.11 -16.85
C GLU A 28 -8.87 4.03 -15.64
N VAL A 29 -7.62 4.27 -15.26
CA VAL A 29 -7.25 5.16 -14.15
C VAL A 29 -6.39 6.29 -14.65
N GLU A 30 -6.70 7.51 -14.19
CA GLU A 30 -5.86 8.69 -14.42
C GLU A 30 -5.33 9.21 -13.08
N VAL A 31 -4.00 9.40 -12.99
CA VAL A 31 -3.33 9.90 -11.80
C VAL A 31 -2.60 11.19 -12.14
N GLY A 32 -3.02 12.30 -11.55
CA GLY A 32 -2.53 13.64 -11.82
C GLY A 32 -1.16 13.95 -11.21
N GLU A 33 -0.63 15.12 -11.59
CA GLU A 33 0.66 15.63 -11.14
C GLU A 33 0.77 15.71 -9.62
N GLY A 34 1.85 15.18 -9.05
CA GLY A 34 2.11 15.23 -7.61
C GLY A 34 1.09 14.50 -6.74
N ALA A 35 0.20 13.72 -7.34
CA ALA A 35 -0.68 12.83 -6.60
C ALA A 35 0.11 11.65 -6.02
N SER A 36 -0.41 11.03 -4.95
CA SER A 36 0.28 9.91 -4.28
C SER A 36 -0.69 8.79 -3.90
N ILE A 37 -0.32 7.55 -4.23
CA ILE A 37 -1.05 6.34 -3.88
C ILE A 37 -0.15 5.51 -2.97
N TRP A 38 -0.61 5.27 -1.74
CA TRP A 38 0.19 4.72 -0.66
C TRP A 38 0.07 3.20 -0.55
N PHE A 39 0.78 2.60 0.41
CA PHE A 39 0.94 1.15 0.52
C PHE A 39 -0.39 0.41 0.62
N ALA A 40 -0.51 -0.70 -0.10
CA ALA A 40 -1.70 -1.55 -0.14
C ALA A 40 -3.00 -0.85 -0.59
N ALA A 41 -2.94 0.39 -1.10
CA ALA A 41 -4.10 1.03 -1.71
C ALA A 41 -4.42 0.39 -3.06
N VAL A 42 -5.70 0.30 -3.39
CA VAL A 42 -6.20 -0.27 -4.66
C VAL A 42 -7.02 0.78 -5.39
N VAL A 43 -6.63 1.09 -6.62
CA VAL A 43 -7.35 2.00 -7.52
C VAL A 43 -7.69 1.21 -8.78
N ARG A 44 -8.96 0.88 -8.97
CA ARG A 44 -9.40 -0.03 -10.02
C ARG A 44 -10.51 0.57 -10.89
N GLY A 45 -10.18 0.85 -12.14
CA GLY A 45 -11.07 1.38 -13.18
C GLY A 45 -11.34 0.33 -14.27
N ASP A 46 -11.80 -0.86 -13.90
CA ASP A 46 -12.14 -1.94 -14.82
C ASP A 46 -13.55 -1.81 -15.39
N LEU A 47 -14.52 -1.38 -14.59
CA LEU A 47 -15.91 -1.18 -15.00
C LEU A 47 -16.15 0.24 -15.51
N GLU A 48 -15.73 1.25 -14.75
CA GLU A 48 -15.88 2.65 -15.06
C GLU A 48 -14.60 3.40 -14.64
N ARG A 49 -14.36 4.59 -15.21
CA ARG A 49 -13.11 5.34 -14.99
C ARG A 49 -12.94 5.83 -13.56
N VAL A 50 -11.69 5.87 -13.12
CA VAL A 50 -11.26 6.49 -11.86
C VAL A 50 -10.26 7.61 -12.17
N VAL A 51 -10.50 8.81 -11.65
CA VAL A 51 -9.61 9.96 -11.83
C VAL A 51 -9.13 10.45 -10.47
N ILE A 52 -7.82 10.65 -10.33
CA ILE A 52 -7.19 11.23 -9.14
C ILE A 52 -6.54 12.55 -9.54
N GLY A 53 -7.08 13.65 -9.07
CA GLY A 53 -6.63 15.00 -9.38
C GLY A 53 -5.24 15.34 -8.82
N PRO A 54 -4.60 16.39 -9.36
CA PRO A 54 -3.28 16.81 -8.95
C PRO A 54 -3.14 17.06 -7.43
N GLY A 55 -2.01 16.64 -6.85
CA GLY A 55 -1.69 16.83 -5.44
C GLY A 55 -2.55 16.04 -4.46
N SER A 56 -3.46 15.18 -4.92
CA SER A 56 -4.30 14.36 -4.07
C SER A 56 -3.55 13.15 -3.54
N ASN A 57 -4.00 12.62 -2.39
CA ASN A 57 -3.39 11.44 -1.79
C ASN A 57 -4.43 10.37 -1.45
N VAL A 58 -4.12 9.13 -1.83
CA VAL A 58 -4.89 7.92 -1.52
C VAL A 58 -4.07 7.10 -0.55
N GLN A 59 -4.44 7.12 0.73
CA GLN A 59 -3.62 6.60 1.81
C GLN A 59 -3.68 5.07 1.93
N ASP A 60 -2.85 4.53 2.81
CA ASP A 60 -2.61 3.10 2.94
C ASP A 60 -3.92 2.30 3.07
N GLY A 61 -4.04 1.25 2.26
CA GLY A 61 -5.19 0.35 2.26
C GLY A 61 -6.51 0.95 1.80
N ALA A 62 -6.54 2.20 1.31
CA ALA A 62 -7.76 2.78 0.75
C ALA A 62 -8.13 2.12 -0.59
N VAL A 63 -9.42 2.10 -0.91
CA VAL A 63 -9.94 1.49 -2.15
C VAL A 63 -10.74 2.54 -2.93
N LEU A 64 -10.36 2.75 -4.18
CA LEU A 64 -11.13 3.51 -5.16
C LEU A 64 -11.64 2.57 -6.24
N HIS A 65 -12.94 2.57 -6.46
CA HIS A 65 -13.57 1.76 -7.50
C HIS A 65 -14.78 2.51 -8.08
N ALA A 66 -15.36 1.97 -9.13
CA ALA A 66 -16.45 2.61 -9.85
C ALA A 66 -17.36 1.56 -10.48
N ASP A 67 -18.65 1.83 -10.54
CA ASP A 67 -19.65 1.04 -11.26
C ASP A 67 -20.04 1.72 -12.57
N PRO A 68 -20.58 1.01 -13.56
CA PRO A 68 -21.06 1.60 -14.80
C PRO A 68 -22.04 2.75 -14.54
N GLY A 69 -21.75 3.93 -15.12
CA GLY A 69 -22.52 5.15 -14.93
C GLY A 69 -22.19 5.92 -13.63
N PHE A 70 -21.30 5.41 -12.78
CA PHE A 70 -20.85 6.07 -11.56
C PHE A 70 -19.32 6.13 -11.52
N PRO A 71 -18.68 7.04 -12.25
CA PRO A 71 -17.24 7.20 -12.20
C PRO A 71 -16.77 7.64 -10.81
N CYS A 72 -15.56 7.24 -10.41
CA CYS A 72 -14.93 7.71 -9.18
C CYS A 72 -14.03 8.89 -9.50
N LEU A 73 -14.46 10.10 -9.16
CA LEU A 73 -13.74 11.33 -9.52
C LEU A 73 -13.22 12.02 -8.26
N ILE A 74 -11.92 11.97 -8.07
CA ILE A 74 -11.21 12.64 -6.97
C ILE A 74 -10.61 13.93 -7.54
N GLY A 75 -11.06 15.07 -7.05
CA GLY A 75 -10.58 16.40 -7.43
C GLY A 75 -9.14 16.69 -6.97
N PRO A 76 -8.61 17.89 -7.26
CA PRO A 76 -7.30 18.30 -6.81
C PRO A 76 -7.18 18.41 -5.28
N SER A 77 -5.99 18.16 -4.73
CA SER A 77 -5.67 18.36 -3.31
C SER A 77 -6.60 17.63 -2.33
N VAL A 78 -7.25 16.56 -2.76
CA VAL A 78 -8.11 15.71 -1.92
C VAL A 78 -7.26 14.76 -1.09
N THR A 79 -7.69 14.50 0.13
CA THR A 79 -7.15 13.44 0.98
C THR A 79 -8.16 12.31 1.12
N VAL A 80 -7.81 11.12 0.66
CA VAL A 80 -8.53 9.87 0.96
C VAL A 80 -7.77 9.15 2.06
N GLY A 81 -8.33 9.11 3.26
CA GLY A 81 -7.69 8.58 4.48
C GLY A 81 -7.47 7.08 4.44
N HIS A 82 -6.61 6.61 5.34
CA HIS A 82 -6.27 5.20 5.47
C HIS A 82 -7.51 4.30 5.52
N ARG A 83 -7.53 3.23 4.73
CA ARG A 83 -8.62 2.25 4.64
C ARG A 83 -9.99 2.83 4.28
N ALA A 84 -10.06 4.05 3.79
CA ALA A 84 -11.33 4.59 3.28
C ALA A 84 -11.70 3.93 1.95
N ILE A 85 -13.00 3.87 1.67
CA ILE A 85 -13.55 3.37 0.40
C ILE A 85 -14.29 4.53 -0.27
N VAL A 86 -13.93 4.83 -1.51
CA VAL A 86 -14.69 5.75 -2.37
C VAL A 86 -15.12 4.97 -3.60
N HIS A 87 -16.41 4.77 -3.71
CA HIS A 87 -17.01 3.93 -4.74
C HIS A 87 -17.99 4.73 -5.58
N GLY A 88 -17.68 4.98 -6.85
CA GLY A 88 -18.56 5.64 -7.80
C GLY A 88 -19.04 7.02 -7.38
N ALA A 89 -18.19 7.84 -6.78
CA ALA A 89 -18.54 9.11 -6.18
C ALA A 89 -17.66 10.26 -6.69
N VAL A 90 -18.15 11.49 -6.53
CA VAL A 90 -17.41 12.71 -6.85
C VAL A 90 -16.93 13.36 -5.55
N VAL A 91 -15.63 13.56 -5.43
CA VAL A 91 -14.99 14.24 -4.30
C VAL A 91 -14.28 15.48 -4.83
N GLU A 92 -14.77 16.65 -4.46
CA GLU A 92 -14.28 17.92 -4.99
C GLU A 92 -12.99 18.39 -4.33
N GLU A 93 -12.38 19.41 -4.92
CA GLU A 93 -11.11 19.98 -4.52
C GLU A 93 -10.98 20.20 -3.01
N GLY A 94 -9.85 19.81 -2.44
CA GLY A 94 -9.48 20.06 -1.05
C GLY A 94 -10.27 19.28 0.00
N ALA A 95 -11.23 18.44 -0.40
CA ALA A 95 -12.04 17.66 0.54
C ALA A 95 -11.19 16.59 1.24
N LEU A 96 -11.67 16.17 2.42
CA LEU A 96 -11.07 15.11 3.23
C LEU A 96 -12.08 13.97 3.43
N ILE A 97 -11.71 12.78 3.00
CA ILE A 97 -12.38 11.54 3.37
C ILE A 97 -11.61 10.92 4.53
N GLY A 98 -12.24 10.84 5.70
CA GLY A 98 -11.63 10.35 6.93
C GLY A 98 -11.24 8.87 6.88
N MET A 99 -10.36 8.46 7.77
CA MET A 99 -9.91 7.07 7.89
C MET A 99 -11.09 6.11 8.06
N GLY A 100 -11.12 5.03 7.25
CA GLY A 100 -12.16 4.02 7.29
C GLY A 100 -13.56 4.50 6.87
N ALA A 101 -13.71 5.71 6.35
CA ALA A 101 -15.00 6.20 5.84
C ALA A 101 -15.35 5.48 4.53
N ILE A 102 -16.65 5.35 4.25
CA ILE A 102 -17.20 4.73 3.05
C ILE A 102 -18.07 5.76 2.33
N VAL A 103 -17.79 6.00 1.06
CA VAL A 103 -18.56 6.91 0.20
C VAL A 103 -19.11 6.10 -0.97
N LEU A 104 -20.44 6.06 -1.13
CA LEU A 104 -21.11 5.17 -2.08
C LEU A 104 -21.51 5.90 -3.38
N ASN A 105 -21.95 5.10 -4.37
CA ASN A 105 -22.29 5.53 -5.73
C ASN A 105 -23.15 6.79 -5.80
N GLY A 106 -22.73 7.71 -6.68
CA GLY A 106 -23.46 8.94 -6.93
C GLY A 106 -23.38 9.97 -5.79
N ALA A 107 -22.69 9.68 -4.69
CA ALA A 107 -22.47 10.66 -3.64
C ALA A 107 -21.55 11.79 -4.13
N ARG A 108 -21.78 12.99 -3.62
CA ARG A 108 -21.02 14.20 -3.93
C ARG A 108 -20.46 14.82 -2.65
N ILE A 109 -19.15 14.93 -2.56
CA ILE A 109 -18.46 15.58 -1.45
C ILE A 109 -17.94 16.91 -1.95
N GLY A 110 -18.53 17.99 -1.46
CA GLY A 110 -18.24 19.36 -1.89
C GLY A 110 -16.83 19.81 -1.54
N LYS A 111 -16.41 20.91 -2.17
CA LYS A 111 -15.10 21.51 -1.98
C LYS A 111 -14.79 21.75 -0.50
N ASN A 112 -13.59 21.39 -0.05
CA ASN A 112 -13.14 21.51 1.34
C ASN A 112 -14.06 20.84 2.38
N ALA A 113 -15.02 20.01 1.98
CA ALA A 113 -15.84 19.26 2.92
C ALA A 113 -15.05 18.17 3.62
N VAL A 114 -15.49 17.77 4.79
CA VAL A 114 -14.87 16.74 5.62
C VAL A 114 -15.87 15.62 5.86
N VAL A 115 -15.54 14.43 5.43
CA VAL A 115 -16.21 13.20 5.86
C VAL A 115 -15.39 12.65 7.03
N GLY A 116 -15.99 12.55 8.21
CA GLY A 116 -15.24 12.09 9.41
C GLY A 116 -14.86 10.61 9.34
N ALA A 117 -13.94 10.20 10.20
CA ALA A 117 -13.49 8.81 10.24
C ALA A 117 -14.66 7.83 10.53
N GLY A 118 -14.67 6.69 9.82
CA GLY A 118 -15.70 5.66 9.96
C GLY A 118 -17.10 6.04 9.50
N THR A 119 -17.27 7.20 8.90
CA THR A 119 -18.58 7.68 8.39
C THR A 119 -19.00 6.93 7.13
N VAL A 120 -20.29 6.64 6.98
CA VAL A 120 -20.87 6.04 5.76
C VAL A 120 -21.74 7.05 5.04
N VAL A 121 -21.23 7.63 3.96
CA VAL A 121 -21.99 8.49 3.04
C VAL A 121 -22.75 7.60 2.08
N THR A 122 -24.07 7.62 2.18
CA THR A 122 -24.95 6.76 1.37
C THR A 122 -25.00 7.21 -0.09
N ALA A 123 -25.47 6.31 -0.96
CA ALA A 123 -25.60 6.57 -2.38
C ALA A 123 -26.44 7.83 -2.66
N GLY A 124 -25.94 8.66 -3.58
CA GLY A 124 -26.60 9.90 -3.98
C GLY A 124 -26.62 11.03 -2.94
N MET A 125 -26.01 10.81 -1.76
CA MET A 125 -25.95 11.85 -0.72
C MET A 125 -24.98 12.97 -1.12
N GLU A 126 -25.35 14.21 -0.83
CA GLU A 126 -24.49 15.38 -0.98
C GLU A 126 -23.99 15.86 0.39
N VAL A 127 -22.68 16.08 0.51
CA VAL A 127 -22.06 16.81 1.61
C VAL A 127 -21.65 18.18 1.08
N PRO A 128 -22.29 19.28 1.48
CA PRO A 128 -22.03 20.60 0.93
C PRO A 128 -20.60 21.08 1.18
N GLU A 129 -20.15 22.06 0.38
CA GLU A 129 -18.85 22.70 0.52
C GLU A 129 -18.58 23.15 1.97
N GLY A 130 -17.36 22.86 2.46
CA GLY A 130 -16.89 23.27 3.77
C GLY A 130 -17.63 22.65 4.97
N MET A 131 -18.47 21.67 4.76
CA MET A 131 -19.25 21.03 5.84
C MET A 131 -18.59 19.74 6.33
N LEU A 132 -18.83 19.43 7.60
CA LEU A 132 -18.49 18.16 8.24
C LEU A 132 -19.69 17.22 8.20
N ALA A 133 -19.48 16.01 7.69
CA ALA A 133 -20.44 14.91 7.78
C ALA A 133 -19.90 13.81 8.71
N LEU A 134 -20.74 13.27 9.58
CA LEU A 134 -20.43 12.22 10.55
C LEU A 134 -21.54 11.17 10.62
N GLY A 135 -21.18 9.96 11.01
CA GLY A 135 -22.13 8.91 11.41
C GLY A 135 -22.37 7.82 10.37
N VAL A 136 -23.18 6.84 10.76
CA VAL A 136 -23.63 5.70 9.96
C VAL A 136 -25.15 5.56 10.13
N PRO A 137 -25.95 6.02 9.14
CA PRO A 137 -25.58 6.78 7.95
C PRO A 137 -25.08 8.18 8.26
N ALA A 138 -24.34 8.78 7.33
CA ALA A 138 -23.79 10.12 7.46
C ALA A 138 -24.89 11.20 7.63
N ARG A 139 -24.56 12.21 8.43
CA ARG A 139 -25.37 13.44 8.55
C ARG A 139 -24.42 14.63 8.48
N VAL A 140 -24.83 15.69 7.78
CA VAL A 140 -24.14 16.98 7.79
C VAL A 140 -24.37 17.63 9.16
N VAL A 141 -23.27 17.96 9.86
CA VAL A 141 -23.33 18.37 11.27
C VAL A 141 -23.08 19.86 11.46
N ARG A 142 -21.97 20.37 10.90
CA ARG A 142 -21.52 21.76 11.08
C ARG A 142 -20.46 22.13 10.03
N PRO A 143 -20.11 23.41 9.88
CA PRO A 143 -18.94 23.81 9.12
C PRO A 143 -17.66 23.20 9.68
N ALA A 144 -16.71 22.88 8.80
CA ALA A 144 -15.37 22.40 9.13
C ALA A 144 -14.30 23.36 8.60
N PRO A 145 -13.15 23.49 9.29
CA PRO A 145 -12.03 24.21 8.72
C PRO A 145 -11.49 23.45 7.50
N PRO A 146 -10.95 24.16 6.48
CA PRO A 146 -10.34 23.49 5.30
C PRO A 146 -9.25 22.50 5.72
N PRO A 147 -9.28 21.26 5.16
CA PRO A 147 -8.26 20.27 5.46
C PRO A 147 -6.90 20.70 4.89
N GLY A 148 -5.81 20.54 5.66
CA GLY A 148 -4.44 20.86 5.21
C GLY A 148 -3.58 19.66 4.87
N ASN A 149 -4.17 18.47 4.80
CA ASN A 149 -3.42 17.21 4.73
C ASN A 149 -2.72 16.97 3.39
N ALA A 150 -3.29 17.42 2.29
CA ALA A 150 -2.78 17.18 0.95
C ALA A 150 -1.35 17.72 0.76
N THR A 151 -1.06 18.94 1.23
CA THR A 151 0.27 19.54 1.17
C THR A 151 1.32 18.72 1.92
N ARG A 152 0.96 18.20 3.11
CA ARG A 152 1.86 17.33 3.90
C ARG A 152 2.17 16.04 3.17
N TYR A 153 1.16 15.41 2.57
CA TYR A 153 1.32 14.15 1.84
C TYR A 153 2.11 14.32 0.54
N ARG A 154 1.96 15.45 -0.14
CA ARG A 154 2.81 15.79 -1.31
C ARG A 154 4.28 15.85 -0.92
N ALA A 155 4.63 16.63 0.11
CA ALA A 155 6.00 16.72 0.61
C ALA A 155 6.53 15.36 1.11
N LEU A 156 5.67 14.55 1.74
CA LEU A 156 6.04 13.22 2.18
C LEU A 156 6.30 12.28 1.00
N ALA A 157 5.47 12.30 -0.04
CA ALA A 157 5.64 11.51 -1.25
C ALA A 157 6.97 11.80 -1.96
N GLU A 158 7.38 13.07 -2.03
CA GLU A 158 8.69 13.46 -2.58
C GLU A 158 9.86 12.87 -1.78
N ARG A 159 9.72 12.80 -0.45
CA ARG A 159 10.74 12.18 0.42
C ARG A 159 10.80 10.67 0.21
N TYR A 160 9.64 10.01 0.12
CA TYR A 160 9.57 8.57 -0.15
C TYR A 160 10.11 8.20 -1.52
N ALA A 161 9.82 9.00 -2.54
CA ALA A 161 10.35 8.77 -3.89
C ALA A 161 11.89 8.79 -3.95
N LYS A 162 12.53 9.56 -3.05
CA LYS A 162 14.00 9.69 -2.98
C LYS A 162 14.65 8.72 -2.00
N GLY A 163 13.96 8.38 -0.90
CA GLY A 163 14.59 7.71 0.24
C GLY A 163 14.08 6.29 0.54
N LEU A 164 13.01 5.84 -0.13
CA LEU A 164 12.49 4.49 0.10
C LEU A 164 13.35 3.45 -0.63
N SER A 165 13.95 2.55 0.12
CA SER A 165 14.71 1.42 -0.43
C SER A 165 14.32 0.12 0.28
N PRO A 166 14.29 -1.01 -0.43
CA PRO A 166 14.13 -2.31 0.21
C PRO A 166 15.27 -2.55 1.21
N MET A 167 14.94 -3.07 2.37
CA MET A 167 15.91 -3.57 3.32
C MET A 167 15.88 -5.10 3.28
N ALA A 168 17.03 -5.70 3.05
CA ALA A 168 17.17 -7.14 3.23
C ALA A 168 17.04 -7.44 4.74
N LEU A 169 16.03 -8.21 5.11
CA LEU A 169 15.88 -8.68 6.47
C LEU A 169 16.60 -10.02 6.60
N PRO A 170 17.44 -10.21 7.62
CA PRO A 170 18.02 -11.50 7.93
C PRO A 170 16.89 -12.52 8.14
N ARG A 171 17.01 -13.67 7.47
CA ARG A 171 16.02 -14.74 7.56
C ARG A 171 16.43 -15.73 8.63
N ARG A 172 15.44 -16.26 9.36
CA ARG A 172 15.68 -17.41 10.23
C ARG A 172 15.57 -18.69 9.43
N TYR A 173 16.41 -19.64 9.80
CA TYR A 173 16.48 -20.94 9.17
C TYR A 173 16.54 -22.01 10.25
N ARG A 174 15.84 -23.11 10.02
CA ARG A 174 15.95 -24.32 10.85
C ARG A 174 16.95 -25.30 10.23
N LEU A 175 17.59 -26.09 11.05
CA LEU A 175 18.37 -27.21 10.55
C LEU A 175 17.47 -28.28 9.94
N THR A 176 17.88 -28.82 8.81
CA THR A 176 17.35 -30.09 8.31
C THR A 176 17.95 -31.26 9.11
N LEU A 177 17.47 -32.49 8.89
CA LEU A 177 18.11 -33.68 9.45
C LEU A 177 19.57 -33.77 9.03
N ARG A 178 19.87 -33.42 7.78
CA ARG A 178 21.24 -33.36 7.25
C ARG A 178 22.08 -32.28 7.96
N GLY A 179 21.50 -31.12 8.26
CA GLY A 179 22.17 -30.07 9.02
C GLY A 179 22.44 -30.47 10.47
N GLN A 180 21.53 -31.22 11.10
CA GLN A 180 21.75 -31.78 12.43
C GLN A 180 22.90 -32.81 12.41
N ASP A 181 22.93 -33.67 11.40
CA ASP A 181 24.05 -34.63 11.22
C ASP A 181 25.40 -33.90 10.98
N ALA A 182 25.39 -32.80 10.24
CA ALA A 182 26.55 -31.96 10.01
C ALA A 182 27.15 -31.36 11.30
N LEU A 183 26.33 -31.16 12.33
CA LEU A 183 26.79 -30.71 13.66
C LEU A 183 27.26 -31.85 14.57
N ASN A 184 27.01 -33.10 14.21
CA ASN A 184 27.51 -34.27 14.94
C ASN A 184 29.03 -34.47 14.67
N PRO A 185 29.94 -34.32 15.68
CA PRO A 185 31.39 -34.37 15.47
C PRO A 185 31.89 -35.71 14.92
N PHE A 186 31.09 -36.75 15.02
CA PHE A 186 31.43 -38.12 14.61
C PHE A 186 30.88 -38.49 13.22
N SER A 187 30.13 -37.60 12.56
CA SER A 187 29.60 -37.88 11.23
C SER A 187 30.67 -37.61 10.15
N GLU A 188 30.59 -38.36 9.05
CA GLU A 188 31.43 -38.12 7.87
C GLU A 188 31.15 -36.71 7.28
N LEU A 189 29.91 -36.27 7.34
CA LEU A 189 29.51 -34.95 6.85
C LEU A 189 30.20 -33.84 7.67
N HIS A 190 30.23 -33.96 9.00
CA HIS A 190 30.94 -33.02 9.85
C HIS A 190 32.42 -32.94 9.50
N LEU A 191 33.07 -34.11 9.36
CA LEU A 191 34.50 -34.20 9.03
C LEU A 191 34.83 -33.57 7.67
N ARG A 192 33.91 -33.68 6.70
CA ARG A 192 33.99 -33.01 5.40
C ARG A 192 33.88 -31.49 5.56
N LEU A 193 32.82 -31.02 6.19
CA LEU A 193 32.50 -29.58 6.31
C LEU A 193 33.44 -28.82 7.24
N LYS A 194 34.14 -29.53 8.16
CA LYS A 194 35.18 -28.95 9.02
C LYS A 194 36.32 -28.33 8.22
N ARG A 195 36.55 -28.79 6.99
CA ARG A 195 37.55 -28.25 6.08
C ARG A 195 37.11 -26.94 5.39
N GLU A 196 35.85 -26.63 5.45
CA GLU A 196 35.26 -25.44 4.83
C GLU A 196 35.16 -24.33 5.88
N LYS A 197 35.85 -23.19 5.63
CA LYS A 197 35.95 -22.09 6.60
C LYS A 197 34.56 -21.51 6.89
N GLY A 198 34.18 -21.50 8.16
CA GLY A 198 32.97 -20.82 8.64
C GLY A 198 31.68 -21.63 8.55
N VAL A 199 31.56 -22.67 7.74
CA VAL A 199 30.31 -23.42 7.50
C VAL A 199 29.70 -23.98 8.78
N LEU A 200 30.49 -24.65 9.62
CA LEU A 200 29.97 -25.22 10.88
C LEU A 200 29.58 -24.15 11.90
N GLU A 201 30.23 -22.99 11.87
CA GLU A 201 29.84 -21.85 12.73
C GLU A 201 28.54 -21.26 12.31
N THR A 202 28.34 -21.04 11.03
CA THR A 202 27.05 -20.54 10.48
C THR A 202 25.91 -21.52 10.75
N LEU A 203 26.16 -22.85 10.64
CA LEU A 203 25.18 -23.88 11.03
C LEU A 203 24.82 -23.82 12.51
N ARG A 204 25.79 -23.61 13.41
CA ARG A 204 25.51 -23.45 14.84
C ARG A 204 24.69 -22.21 15.13
N ARG A 205 24.97 -21.10 14.46
CA ARG A 205 24.16 -19.88 14.57
C ARG A 205 22.71 -20.14 14.14
N ALA A 206 22.51 -20.81 13.01
CA ALA A 206 21.16 -21.21 12.56
C ALA A 206 20.46 -22.13 13.58
N ALA A 207 21.17 -23.12 14.12
CA ALA A 207 20.65 -24.02 15.14
C ALA A 207 20.20 -23.30 16.44
N GLN A 208 20.83 -22.20 16.76
CA GLN A 208 20.50 -21.34 17.91
C GLN A 208 19.43 -20.29 17.61
N GLY A 209 18.86 -20.30 16.39
CA GLY A 209 17.83 -19.37 15.96
C GLY A 209 18.34 -17.96 15.59
N PHE A 210 19.66 -17.79 15.42
CA PHE A 210 20.19 -16.54 14.92
C PHE A 210 19.84 -16.38 13.44
N PRO A 211 19.39 -15.17 13.02
CA PRO A 211 19.16 -14.90 11.61
C PRO A 211 20.45 -14.94 10.80
N LEU A 212 20.36 -15.39 9.55
CA LEU A 212 21.46 -15.41 8.60
C LEU A 212 21.18 -14.45 7.45
N GLU A 213 22.23 -13.81 6.96
CA GLU A 213 22.18 -13.07 5.71
C GLU A 213 22.08 -14.04 4.52
N GLU A 214 21.57 -13.55 3.39
CA GLU A 214 21.37 -14.39 2.20
C GLU A 214 22.66 -15.05 1.71
N GLU A 215 23.76 -14.32 1.74
CA GLU A 215 25.09 -14.81 1.34
C GLU A 215 25.59 -15.92 2.25
N GLU A 216 25.32 -15.86 3.55
CA GLU A 216 25.66 -16.88 4.53
C GLU A 216 24.76 -18.12 4.39
N ALA A 217 23.48 -17.92 4.12
CA ALA A 217 22.50 -19.00 4.03
C ALA A 217 22.56 -19.79 2.72
N ARG A 218 22.90 -19.12 1.61
CA ARG A 218 22.86 -19.71 0.26
C ARG A 218 23.67 -21.01 0.11
N PRO A 219 24.94 -21.10 0.54
CA PRO A 219 25.68 -22.36 0.47
C PRO A 219 25.03 -23.48 1.27
N LEU A 220 24.50 -23.15 2.45
CA LEU A 220 23.85 -24.13 3.34
C LEU A 220 22.50 -24.63 2.80
N LEU A 221 21.76 -23.78 2.11
CA LEU A 221 20.52 -24.13 1.41
C LEU A 221 20.81 -25.07 0.24
N LEU A 222 21.84 -24.79 -0.57
CA LEU A 222 22.24 -25.62 -1.70
C LEU A 222 22.71 -27.02 -1.27
N GLU A 223 23.37 -27.11 -0.13
CA GLU A 223 23.78 -28.39 0.47
C GLU A 223 22.62 -29.09 1.22
N GLY A 224 21.46 -28.47 1.33
CA GLY A 224 20.29 -28.98 2.04
C GLY A 224 20.49 -29.10 3.55
N LEU A 225 21.36 -28.27 4.14
CA LEU A 225 21.69 -28.28 5.57
C LEU A 225 20.72 -27.46 6.40
N ILE A 226 20.13 -26.43 5.81
CA ILE A 226 19.09 -25.57 6.41
C ILE A 226 17.88 -25.48 5.51
N ALA A 227 16.74 -25.09 6.10
CA ALA A 227 15.51 -24.73 5.38
C ALA A 227 14.94 -23.45 6.01
N PRO A 228 14.24 -22.61 5.24
CA PRO A 228 13.51 -21.45 5.79
C PRO A 228 12.55 -21.89 6.90
N GLU A 229 12.40 -21.07 7.95
CA GLU A 229 11.37 -21.22 8.97
C GLU A 229 10.00 -20.77 8.45
#